data_3298a773c8973495a135ce9042982014
#
_entry.id   3298a773c8973495a135ce9042982014
#
_cell.length_a   1.000
_cell.length_b   1.000
_cell.length_c   1.000
_cell.angle_alpha   90.00
_cell.angle_beta   90.00
_cell.angle_gamma   90.00
#
_symmetry.space_group_name_H-M   'P 1'
#
loop_
_entity.id
_entity.type
_entity.pdbx_description
1 polymer ?
#
loop_
_entity_poly.entity_id
_entity_poly.type
_entity_poly.pdbx_seq_one_letter_code
_entity_poly.pdbx_strand_id
1 'polypeptide(L)'
;MPISPSRKIAFEVLRRVEAEGAYASDVLHSELGSRISPADAALATEIALGVLRQRRLLDFLLDRHLKKPVARLDLAVAIALRMGLYQLRFLQRVPARAAIHESVELVKQARKASAATLVNAVLRRAQAESRLAAETFLPPGAPPAERLAILHSHPIWMVERWLARFGEPRATALLEANNRAPRQTCSLQTENPPREEILKALESAGMHIERGRLLKDAFAVSGGSPSRTEAFRKGWLSIQDEASQAIPLLLDVCPGDRVLDLCAAPGGKTPPLVRAAGEKGFVIAADHHAHRVRAMRAQFERLALAKINLIELDAAKSLPFSVQLQRILVDAPCSGTGTLARHPEIRWRLRPEQLTELHSLQTAMLTQALGQLAPGGRLVYSTCSLEPEENENVVAEALQSSPGVRRVSRENAASALQMHLAANVAPASLFDASSQFRTIPGDNSTDGFFAALLEKP
;
A
#
# COMPACT_ATOMS: atom_id res chain seq x y z
N MET A 1 -31.72 13.44 -14.26
CA MET A 1 -30.44 14.16 -14.19
C MET A 1 -29.34 13.24 -14.70
N PRO A 2 -28.34 13.72 -15.43
CA PRO A 2 -27.23 12.88 -15.85
C PRO A 2 -26.41 12.42 -14.61
N ILE A 3 -25.79 11.25 -14.73
CA ILE A 3 -24.89 10.74 -13.66
C ILE A 3 -23.66 11.63 -13.57
N SER A 4 -23.25 11.99 -12.35
CA SER A 4 -22.06 12.81 -12.11
C SER A 4 -20.76 12.10 -12.57
N PRO A 5 -19.75 12.85 -13.05
CA PRO A 5 -18.47 12.27 -13.46
C PRO A 5 -17.82 11.44 -12.35
N SER A 6 -17.86 11.93 -11.11
CA SER A 6 -17.31 11.25 -9.93
C SER A 6 -17.87 9.83 -9.74
N ARG A 7 -19.18 9.65 -9.88
CA ARG A 7 -19.82 8.34 -9.69
C ARG A 7 -19.59 7.40 -10.87
N LYS A 8 -19.51 7.93 -12.10
CA LYS A 8 -19.13 7.12 -13.28
C LYS A 8 -17.73 6.56 -13.13
N ILE A 9 -16.77 7.42 -12.74
CA ILE A 9 -15.38 7.01 -12.51
C ILE A 9 -15.32 5.97 -11.39
N ALA A 10 -15.95 6.23 -10.23
CA ALA A 10 -15.95 5.27 -9.12
C ALA A 10 -16.55 3.91 -9.53
N PHE A 11 -17.64 3.92 -10.30
CA PHE A 11 -18.25 2.70 -10.80
C PHE A 11 -17.31 1.91 -11.73
N GLU A 12 -16.64 2.60 -12.65
CA GLU A 12 -15.69 1.98 -13.57
C GLU A 12 -14.45 1.43 -12.85
N VAL A 13 -13.93 2.18 -11.86
CA VAL A 13 -12.84 1.69 -11.00
C VAL A 13 -13.23 0.40 -10.31
N LEU A 14 -14.38 0.38 -9.64
CA LEU A 14 -14.86 -0.81 -8.93
C LEU A 14 -15.10 -2.00 -9.89
N ARG A 15 -15.63 -1.73 -11.08
CA ARG A 15 -15.83 -2.76 -12.10
C ARG A 15 -14.52 -3.39 -12.54
N ARG A 16 -13.52 -2.58 -12.88
CA ARG A 16 -12.20 -3.08 -13.32
C ARG A 16 -11.44 -3.78 -12.19
N VAL A 17 -11.57 -3.27 -10.97
CA VAL A 17 -11.00 -3.92 -9.78
C VAL A 17 -11.59 -5.32 -9.58
N GLU A 18 -12.92 -5.48 -9.69
CA GLU A 18 -13.57 -6.77 -9.41
C GLU A 18 -13.56 -7.72 -10.62
N ALA A 19 -13.66 -7.21 -11.85
CA ALA A 19 -13.72 -8.05 -13.05
C ALA A 19 -12.34 -8.37 -13.66
N GLU A 20 -11.39 -7.43 -13.60
CA GLU A 20 -10.11 -7.49 -14.31
C GLU A 20 -8.91 -7.68 -13.37
N GLY A 21 -9.14 -7.64 -12.05
CA GLY A 21 -8.05 -7.71 -11.08
C GLY A 21 -7.14 -6.45 -11.05
N ALA A 22 -7.57 -5.32 -11.62
CA ALA A 22 -6.79 -4.09 -11.65
C ALA A 22 -6.57 -3.50 -10.24
N TYR A 23 -5.49 -2.75 -10.03
CA TYR A 23 -5.33 -1.97 -8.79
C TYR A 23 -6.16 -0.70 -8.86
N ALA A 24 -6.87 -0.40 -7.78
CA ALA A 24 -7.75 0.77 -7.71
C ALA A 24 -7.00 2.08 -7.93
N SER A 25 -5.78 2.20 -7.39
CA SER A 25 -4.90 3.34 -7.58
C SER A 25 -4.55 3.60 -9.04
N ASP A 26 -4.25 2.54 -9.79
CA ASP A 26 -3.83 2.65 -11.20
C ASP A 26 -5.01 3.05 -12.09
N VAL A 27 -6.18 2.44 -11.84
CA VAL A 27 -7.41 2.80 -12.55
C VAL A 27 -7.82 4.23 -12.23
N LEU A 28 -7.79 4.64 -10.96
CA LEU A 28 -8.06 6.03 -10.56
C LEU A 28 -7.10 7.00 -11.26
N HIS A 29 -5.81 6.68 -11.29
CA HIS A 29 -4.83 7.53 -11.98
C HIS A 29 -5.15 7.69 -13.48
N SER A 30 -5.54 6.61 -14.16
CA SER A 30 -5.90 6.66 -15.58
C SER A 30 -7.21 7.40 -15.86
N GLU A 31 -8.24 7.22 -15.00
CA GLU A 31 -9.58 7.80 -15.20
C GLU A 31 -9.66 9.27 -14.73
N LEU A 32 -8.84 9.68 -13.76
CA LEU A 32 -8.81 11.04 -13.21
C LEU A 32 -7.94 12.00 -14.05
N GLY A 33 -8.07 11.97 -15.36
CA GLY A 33 -7.33 12.87 -16.27
C GLY A 33 -7.51 14.37 -15.96
N SER A 34 -6.81 15.22 -16.68
CA SER A 34 -6.74 16.69 -16.46
C SER A 34 -8.08 17.43 -16.55
N ARG A 35 -9.11 16.81 -17.14
CA ARG A 35 -10.43 17.40 -17.36
C ARG A 35 -11.40 17.26 -16.19
N ILE A 36 -11.05 16.51 -15.18
CA ILE A 36 -11.92 16.25 -14.02
C ILE A 36 -11.66 17.30 -12.94
N SER A 37 -12.74 17.89 -12.40
CA SER A 37 -12.61 18.86 -11.32
C SER A 37 -11.96 18.24 -10.07
N PRO A 38 -11.20 19.00 -9.25
CA PRO A 38 -10.62 18.46 -8.01
C PRO A 38 -11.67 17.86 -7.07
N ALA A 39 -12.86 18.47 -6.99
CA ALA A 39 -13.96 17.96 -6.17
C ALA A 39 -14.51 16.62 -6.67
N ASP A 40 -14.70 16.48 -8.00
CA ASP A 40 -15.14 15.20 -8.58
C ASP A 40 -14.07 14.12 -8.43
N ALA A 41 -12.79 14.47 -8.60
CA ALA A 41 -11.69 13.54 -8.40
C ALA A 41 -11.63 13.03 -6.96
N ALA A 42 -11.78 13.93 -5.98
CA ALA A 42 -11.82 13.57 -4.57
C ALA A 42 -13.03 12.67 -4.25
N LEU A 43 -14.22 13.01 -4.74
CA LEU A 43 -15.41 12.21 -4.51
C LEU A 43 -15.34 10.85 -5.20
N ALA A 44 -14.81 10.75 -6.41
CA ALA A 44 -14.61 9.50 -7.12
C ALA A 44 -13.66 8.56 -6.34
N THR A 45 -12.54 9.11 -5.88
CA THR A 45 -11.54 8.39 -5.07
C THR A 45 -12.15 7.91 -3.75
N GLU A 46 -12.88 8.80 -3.06
CA GLU A 46 -13.54 8.48 -1.79
C GLU A 46 -14.58 7.37 -1.94
N ILE A 47 -15.45 7.43 -2.96
CA ILE A 47 -16.45 6.39 -3.19
C ILE A 47 -15.76 5.06 -3.57
N ALA A 48 -14.82 5.06 -4.50
CA ALA A 48 -14.18 3.84 -4.96
C ALA A 48 -13.41 3.12 -3.84
N LEU A 49 -12.50 3.83 -3.18
CA LEU A 49 -11.70 3.24 -2.09
C LEU A 49 -12.54 2.96 -0.84
N GLY A 50 -13.52 3.80 -0.53
CA GLY A 50 -14.43 3.61 0.58
C GLY A 50 -15.30 2.36 0.43
N VAL A 51 -15.83 2.11 -0.76
CA VAL A 51 -16.59 0.89 -1.07
C VAL A 51 -15.69 -0.35 -0.90
N LEU A 52 -14.45 -0.30 -1.39
CA LEU A 52 -13.51 -1.41 -1.24
C LEU A 52 -13.14 -1.67 0.23
N ARG A 53 -12.92 -0.60 1.02
CA ARG A 53 -12.64 -0.71 2.46
C ARG A 53 -13.82 -1.28 3.24
N GLN A 54 -15.04 -0.90 2.89
CA GLN A 54 -16.25 -1.25 3.63
C GLN A 54 -17.06 -2.39 3.00
N ARG A 55 -16.53 -3.09 2.01
CA ARG A 55 -17.25 -4.06 1.17
C ARG A 55 -18.04 -5.08 1.98
N ARG A 56 -17.42 -5.75 2.96
CA ARG A 56 -18.09 -6.79 3.75
C ARG A 56 -19.21 -6.21 4.62
N LEU A 57 -18.98 -5.06 5.25
CA LEU A 57 -19.99 -4.37 6.02
C LEU A 57 -21.16 -3.94 5.14
N LEU A 58 -20.87 -3.38 3.95
CA LEU A 58 -21.90 -2.99 3.00
C LEU A 58 -22.73 -4.20 2.55
N ASP A 59 -22.07 -5.32 2.21
CA ASP A 59 -22.74 -6.54 1.80
C ASP A 59 -23.63 -7.10 2.93
N PHE A 60 -23.11 -7.17 4.16
CA PHE A 60 -23.87 -7.59 5.33
C PHE A 60 -25.14 -6.75 5.55
N LEU A 61 -25.04 -5.43 5.43
CA LEU A 61 -26.19 -4.54 5.59
C LEU A 61 -27.19 -4.64 4.42
N LEU A 62 -26.71 -4.80 3.18
CA LEU A 62 -27.55 -4.94 2.00
C LEU A 62 -28.30 -6.28 1.97
N ASP A 63 -27.65 -7.37 2.39
CA ASP A 63 -28.22 -8.72 2.39
C ASP A 63 -29.49 -8.80 3.24
N ARG A 64 -29.64 -7.97 4.27
CA ARG A 64 -30.85 -7.84 5.08
C ARG A 64 -32.09 -7.41 4.29
N HIS A 65 -31.87 -6.73 3.16
CA HIS A 65 -32.94 -6.18 2.32
C HIS A 65 -33.12 -6.94 0.99
N LEU A 66 -32.33 -8.00 0.79
CA LEU A 66 -32.29 -8.79 -0.43
C LEU A 66 -32.81 -10.21 -0.21
N LYS A 67 -33.44 -10.80 -1.24
CA LYS A 67 -33.82 -12.22 -1.24
C LYS A 67 -32.64 -13.16 -1.51
N LYS A 68 -31.60 -12.67 -2.18
CA LYS A 68 -30.35 -13.37 -2.49
C LYS A 68 -29.18 -12.49 -2.08
N PRO A 69 -28.11 -13.05 -1.52
CA PRO A 69 -26.94 -12.26 -1.13
C PRO A 69 -26.39 -11.40 -2.27
N VAL A 70 -25.82 -10.24 -1.94
CA VAL A 70 -25.15 -9.33 -2.90
C VAL A 70 -24.16 -10.07 -3.79
N ALA A 71 -23.42 -11.03 -3.22
CA ALA A 71 -22.45 -11.84 -3.94
C ALA A 71 -23.03 -12.70 -5.10
N ARG A 72 -24.35 -12.90 -5.12
CA ARG A 72 -25.06 -13.63 -6.20
C ARG A 72 -25.76 -12.72 -7.20
N LEU A 73 -25.64 -11.40 -7.05
CA LEU A 73 -26.19 -10.44 -8.00
C LEU A 73 -25.22 -10.24 -9.17
N ASP A 74 -25.76 -9.69 -10.26
CA ASP A 74 -24.92 -9.16 -11.34
C ASP A 74 -23.94 -8.14 -10.79
N LEU A 75 -22.69 -8.16 -11.26
CA LEU A 75 -21.61 -7.32 -10.75
C LEU A 75 -21.96 -5.83 -10.76
N ALA A 76 -22.55 -5.34 -11.87
CA ALA A 76 -22.94 -3.93 -11.98
C ALA A 76 -24.01 -3.54 -10.95
N VAL A 77 -24.93 -4.46 -10.65
CA VAL A 77 -25.99 -4.26 -9.65
C VAL A 77 -25.39 -4.24 -8.23
N ALA A 78 -24.51 -5.18 -7.93
CA ALA A 78 -23.80 -5.25 -6.65
C ALA A 78 -22.98 -3.97 -6.39
N ILE A 79 -22.20 -3.51 -7.38
CA ILE A 79 -21.42 -2.27 -7.29
C ILE A 79 -22.32 -1.07 -7.04
N ALA A 80 -23.41 -0.93 -7.80
CA ALA A 80 -24.33 0.21 -7.65
C ALA A 80 -24.99 0.24 -6.26
N LEU A 81 -25.37 -0.93 -5.71
CA LEU A 81 -25.91 -1.07 -4.36
C LEU A 81 -24.87 -0.69 -3.30
N ARG A 82 -23.63 -1.21 -3.39
CA ARG A 82 -22.52 -0.86 -2.48
C ARG A 82 -22.22 0.64 -2.51
N MET A 83 -22.10 1.23 -3.71
CA MET A 83 -21.87 2.67 -3.88
C MET A 83 -23.00 3.51 -3.29
N GLY A 84 -24.25 3.10 -3.53
CA GLY A 84 -25.43 3.78 -2.98
C GLY A 84 -25.42 3.76 -1.46
N LEU A 85 -25.25 2.58 -0.84
CA LEU A 85 -25.25 2.45 0.61
C LEU A 85 -24.03 3.13 1.24
N TYR A 86 -22.85 3.05 0.62
CA TYR A 86 -21.66 3.75 1.10
C TYR A 86 -21.91 5.26 1.24
N GLN A 87 -22.47 5.87 0.19
CA GLN A 87 -22.78 7.30 0.20
C GLN A 87 -23.82 7.65 1.26
N LEU A 88 -24.87 6.83 1.42
CA LEU A 88 -25.92 7.06 2.42
C LEU A 88 -25.40 6.97 3.86
N ARG A 89 -24.42 6.11 4.11
CA ARG A 89 -23.91 5.83 5.45
C ARG A 89 -22.72 6.67 5.86
N PHE A 90 -21.80 6.90 4.93
CA PHE A 90 -20.48 7.48 5.23
C PHE A 90 -20.28 8.90 4.70
N LEU A 91 -21.07 9.37 3.72
CA LEU A 91 -20.89 10.68 3.09
C LEU A 91 -22.00 11.66 3.50
N GLN A 92 -21.79 12.37 4.60
CA GLN A 92 -22.81 13.30 5.16
C GLN A 92 -23.19 14.44 4.21
N ARG A 93 -22.30 14.87 3.32
CA ARG A 93 -22.53 15.97 2.37
C ARG A 93 -23.24 15.54 1.09
N VAL A 94 -23.44 14.24 0.88
CA VAL A 94 -24.15 13.72 -0.29
C VAL A 94 -25.64 13.59 0.01
N PRO A 95 -26.51 14.29 -0.74
CA PRO A 95 -27.95 14.13 -0.55
C PRO A 95 -28.38 12.69 -0.86
N ALA A 96 -29.16 12.09 0.04
CA ALA A 96 -29.62 10.71 -0.10
C ALA A 96 -30.37 10.47 -1.44
N ARG A 97 -31.19 11.46 -1.87
CA ARG A 97 -31.89 11.40 -3.17
C ARG A 97 -30.91 11.25 -4.34
N ALA A 98 -29.77 11.97 -4.30
CA ALA A 98 -28.76 11.90 -5.35
C ALA A 98 -28.05 10.53 -5.34
N ALA A 99 -27.65 10.03 -4.15
CA ALA A 99 -27.03 8.72 -4.00
C ALA A 99 -27.91 7.60 -4.58
N ILE A 100 -29.22 7.59 -4.25
CA ILE A 100 -30.16 6.56 -4.72
C ILE A 100 -30.40 6.72 -6.22
N HIS A 101 -30.74 7.93 -6.68
CA HIS A 101 -31.07 8.19 -8.08
C HIS A 101 -29.92 7.80 -9.03
N GLU A 102 -28.70 8.27 -8.73
CA GLU A 102 -27.56 7.98 -9.60
C GLU A 102 -27.13 6.51 -9.55
N SER A 103 -27.33 5.79 -8.44
CA SER A 103 -27.14 4.34 -8.38
C SER A 103 -28.12 3.60 -9.31
N VAL A 104 -29.37 4.05 -9.39
CA VAL A 104 -30.36 3.52 -10.32
C VAL A 104 -29.98 3.82 -11.78
N GLU A 105 -29.52 5.03 -12.07
CA GLU A 105 -29.07 5.38 -13.42
C GLU A 105 -27.81 4.61 -13.87
N LEU A 106 -26.87 4.33 -12.94
CA LEU A 106 -25.69 3.51 -13.21
C LEU A 106 -26.06 2.10 -13.68
N VAL A 107 -27.03 1.42 -13.05
CA VAL A 107 -27.46 0.08 -13.51
C VAL A 107 -28.17 0.14 -14.87
N LYS A 108 -28.93 1.21 -15.16
CA LYS A 108 -29.52 1.40 -16.50
C LYS A 108 -28.42 1.59 -17.55
N GLN A 109 -27.42 2.43 -17.27
CA GLN A 109 -26.28 2.66 -18.16
C GLN A 109 -25.47 1.38 -18.39
N ALA A 110 -25.34 0.53 -17.36
CA ALA A 110 -24.70 -0.79 -17.45
C ALA A 110 -25.56 -1.85 -18.17
N ARG A 111 -26.65 -1.46 -18.84
CA ARG A 111 -27.60 -2.34 -19.56
C ARG A 111 -28.31 -3.37 -18.65
N LYS A 112 -28.48 -3.01 -17.36
CA LYS A 112 -29.20 -3.82 -16.35
C LYS A 112 -30.48 -3.10 -15.88
N ALA A 113 -31.21 -2.48 -16.81
CA ALA A 113 -32.40 -1.67 -16.52
C ALA A 113 -33.48 -2.42 -15.73
N SER A 114 -33.61 -3.74 -15.90
CA SER A 114 -34.53 -4.58 -15.14
C SER A 114 -34.27 -4.59 -13.64
N ALA A 115 -33.02 -4.32 -13.20
CA ALA A 115 -32.66 -4.24 -11.80
C ALA A 115 -32.90 -2.84 -11.18
N ALA A 116 -33.30 -1.84 -11.96
CA ALA A 116 -33.49 -0.46 -11.48
C ALA A 116 -34.50 -0.36 -10.32
N THR A 117 -35.61 -1.07 -10.40
CA THR A 117 -36.64 -1.12 -9.36
C THR A 117 -36.11 -1.75 -8.08
N LEU A 118 -35.34 -2.85 -8.20
CA LEU A 118 -34.69 -3.53 -7.07
C LEU A 118 -33.71 -2.58 -6.38
N VAL A 119 -32.80 -1.93 -7.12
CA VAL A 119 -31.80 -1.02 -6.56
C VAL A 119 -32.46 0.14 -5.82
N ASN A 120 -33.49 0.75 -6.41
CA ASN A 120 -34.24 1.83 -5.75
C ASN A 120 -34.90 1.35 -4.44
N ALA A 121 -35.58 0.21 -4.47
CA ALA A 121 -36.28 -0.33 -3.31
C ALA A 121 -35.33 -0.70 -2.16
N VAL A 122 -34.21 -1.38 -2.47
CA VAL A 122 -33.19 -1.77 -1.49
C VAL A 122 -32.55 -0.54 -0.85
N LEU A 123 -32.10 0.42 -1.65
CA LEU A 123 -31.43 1.63 -1.14
C LEU A 123 -32.36 2.52 -0.33
N ARG A 124 -33.66 2.60 -0.67
CA ARG A 124 -34.64 3.33 0.15
C ARG A 124 -34.87 2.69 1.52
N ARG A 125 -34.93 1.35 1.60
CA ARG A 125 -35.00 0.62 2.89
C ARG A 125 -33.74 0.81 3.70
N ALA A 126 -32.57 0.62 3.08
CA ALA A 126 -31.28 0.80 3.73
C ALA A 126 -31.04 2.25 4.20
N GLN A 127 -31.60 3.26 3.53
CA GLN A 127 -31.56 4.66 3.95
C GLN A 127 -32.16 4.87 5.34
N ALA A 128 -33.29 4.23 5.66
CA ALA A 128 -33.95 4.36 6.96
C ALA A 128 -33.06 3.85 8.12
N GLU A 129 -32.22 2.85 7.85
CA GLU A 129 -31.31 2.24 8.82
C GLU A 129 -29.87 2.78 8.74
N SER A 130 -29.56 3.67 7.80
CA SER A 130 -28.18 4.08 7.49
C SER A 130 -27.46 4.80 8.66
N ARG A 131 -28.22 5.34 9.62
CA ARG A 131 -27.69 6.01 10.82
C ARG A 131 -27.59 5.10 12.05
N LEU A 132 -28.15 3.89 11.99
CA LEU A 132 -28.07 2.94 13.10
C LEU A 132 -26.67 2.33 13.16
N ALA A 133 -26.17 2.04 14.36
CA ALA A 133 -24.92 1.37 14.56
C ALA A 133 -24.97 -0.04 13.93
N ALA A 134 -23.91 -0.47 13.26
CA ALA A 134 -23.89 -1.77 12.57
C ALA A 134 -23.97 -2.95 13.56
N GLU A 135 -23.47 -2.74 14.77
CA GLU A 135 -23.54 -3.68 15.90
C GLU A 135 -24.96 -4.12 16.21
N THR A 136 -25.94 -3.21 16.03
CA THR A 136 -27.38 -3.49 16.26
C THR A 136 -27.90 -4.65 15.42
N PHE A 137 -27.25 -4.93 14.28
CA PHE A 137 -27.68 -5.92 13.33
C PHE A 137 -26.92 -7.24 13.43
N LEU A 138 -25.86 -7.30 14.24
CA LEU A 138 -25.09 -8.53 14.41
C LEU A 138 -25.93 -9.63 15.09
N PRO A 139 -25.73 -10.90 14.70
CA PRO A 139 -26.35 -12.01 15.39
C PRO A 139 -25.95 -12.04 16.88
N PRO A 140 -26.89 -12.27 17.80
CA PRO A 140 -26.54 -12.48 19.20
C PRO A 140 -25.54 -13.63 19.37
N GLY A 141 -24.44 -13.41 20.12
CA GLY A 141 -23.42 -14.42 20.35
C GLY A 141 -22.48 -14.69 19.16
N ALA A 142 -22.43 -13.83 18.16
CA ALA A 142 -21.47 -13.97 17.06
C ALA A 142 -20.03 -14.09 17.59
N PRO A 143 -19.21 -15.04 17.08
CA PRO A 143 -17.81 -15.19 17.47
C PRO A 143 -17.02 -13.87 17.29
N PRO A 144 -16.02 -13.58 18.15
CA PRO A 144 -15.24 -12.35 18.07
C PRO A 144 -14.66 -12.09 16.68
N ALA A 145 -14.12 -13.11 16.02
CA ALA A 145 -13.55 -12.99 14.68
C ALA A 145 -14.61 -12.61 13.63
N GLU A 146 -15.79 -13.19 13.67
CA GLU A 146 -16.89 -12.88 12.76
C GLU A 146 -17.41 -11.47 12.99
N ARG A 147 -17.61 -11.08 14.25
CA ARG A 147 -18.02 -9.73 14.64
C ARG A 147 -17.05 -8.67 14.13
N LEU A 148 -15.77 -8.83 14.39
CA LEU A 148 -14.73 -7.92 13.93
C LEU A 148 -14.60 -7.92 12.39
N ALA A 149 -14.71 -9.08 11.75
CA ALA A 149 -14.66 -9.21 10.30
C ALA A 149 -15.79 -8.43 9.60
N ILE A 150 -16.99 -8.43 10.17
CA ILE A 150 -18.14 -7.66 9.65
C ILE A 150 -17.93 -6.17 9.91
N LEU A 151 -17.72 -5.80 11.18
CA LEU A 151 -17.66 -4.39 11.59
C LEU A 151 -16.51 -3.62 10.94
N HIS A 152 -15.35 -4.25 10.83
CA HIS A 152 -14.18 -3.65 10.22
C HIS A 152 -13.96 -4.07 8.76
N SER A 153 -14.89 -4.82 8.18
CA SER A 153 -14.89 -5.17 6.75
C SER A 153 -13.61 -5.87 6.28
N HIS A 154 -13.29 -7.02 6.86
CA HIS A 154 -12.17 -7.87 6.47
C HIS A 154 -12.62 -9.32 6.22
N PRO A 155 -11.88 -10.13 5.44
CA PRO A 155 -12.07 -11.58 5.37
C PRO A 155 -11.89 -12.22 6.76
N ILE A 156 -12.73 -13.21 7.11
CA ILE A 156 -12.70 -13.82 8.44
C ILE A 156 -11.35 -14.50 8.74
N TRP A 157 -10.79 -15.23 7.76
CA TRP A 157 -9.51 -15.91 7.89
C TRP A 157 -8.36 -14.96 8.27
N MET A 158 -8.37 -13.74 7.73
CA MET A 158 -7.37 -12.71 8.02
C MET A 158 -7.53 -12.18 9.45
N VAL A 159 -8.77 -11.97 9.90
CA VAL A 159 -9.06 -11.53 11.27
C VAL A 159 -8.67 -12.61 12.28
N GLU A 160 -9.01 -13.88 12.03
CA GLU A 160 -8.62 -15.01 12.89
C GLU A 160 -7.09 -15.09 13.06
N ARG A 161 -6.33 -14.95 11.98
CA ARG A 161 -4.85 -14.92 12.03
C ARG A 161 -4.33 -13.77 12.88
N TRP A 162 -4.84 -12.58 12.67
CA TRP A 162 -4.38 -11.40 13.41
C TRP A 162 -4.82 -11.39 14.87
N LEU A 163 -6.00 -11.95 15.19
CA LEU A 163 -6.41 -12.19 16.58
C LEU A 163 -5.46 -13.16 17.28
N ALA A 164 -5.12 -14.27 16.63
CA ALA A 164 -4.19 -15.26 17.17
C ALA A 164 -2.77 -14.69 17.38
N ARG A 165 -2.32 -13.82 16.46
CA ARG A 165 -0.96 -13.28 16.48
C ARG A 165 -0.79 -12.07 17.40
N PHE A 166 -1.74 -11.15 17.40
CA PHE A 166 -1.61 -9.84 18.05
C PHE A 166 -2.49 -9.66 19.28
N GLY A 167 -3.45 -10.57 19.52
CA GLY A 167 -4.51 -10.39 20.51
C GLY A 167 -5.58 -9.39 20.06
N GLU A 168 -6.75 -9.40 20.71
CA GLU A 168 -7.93 -8.62 20.28
C GLU A 168 -7.67 -7.10 20.25
N PRO A 169 -7.04 -6.47 21.26
CA PRO A 169 -6.87 -5.00 21.24
C PRO A 169 -6.04 -4.51 20.04
N ARG A 170 -4.91 -5.17 19.78
CA ARG A 170 -4.01 -4.77 18.70
C ARG A 170 -4.54 -5.16 17.33
N ALA A 171 -5.18 -6.31 17.21
CA ALA A 171 -5.87 -6.71 15.98
C ALA A 171 -6.98 -5.71 15.62
N THR A 172 -7.79 -5.26 16.59
CA THR A 172 -8.83 -4.25 16.38
C THR A 172 -8.23 -2.93 15.90
N ALA A 173 -7.17 -2.43 16.53
CA ALA A 173 -6.49 -1.21 16.11
C ALA A 173 -5.94 -1.31 14.68
N LEU A 174 -5.39 -2.47 14.29
CA LEU A 174 -4.95 -2.77 12.92
C LEU A 174 -6.11 -2.74 11.92
N LEU A 175 -7.23 -3.41 12.24
CA LEU A 175 -8.43 -3.44 11.38
C LEU A 175 -9.01 -2.03 11.17
N GLU A 176 -9.04 -1.21 12.23
CA GLU A 176 -9.45 0.19 12.14
C GLU A 176 -8.49 1.02 11.26
N ALA A 177 -7.18 0.87 11.47
CA ALA A 177 -6.17 1.57 10.69
C ALA A 177 -6.29 1.26 9.19
N ASN A 178 -6.55 0.02 8.83
CA ASN A 178 -6.76 -0.42 7.45
C ASN A 178 -7.99 0.22 6.78
N ASN A 179 -8.93 0.73 7.56
CA ASN A 179 -10.15 1.38 7.06
C ASN A 179 -10.06 2.91 7.04
N ARG A 180 -9.00 3.49 7.58
CA ARG A 180 -8.75 4.93 7.51
C ARG A 180 -8.07 5.29 6.19
N ALA A 181 -8.34 6.50 5.69
CA ALA A 181 -7.57 7.03 4.57
C ALA A 181 -6.10 7.23 5.01
N PRO A 182 -5.12 6.64 4.31
CA PRO A 182 -3.73 6.77 4.69
C PRO A 182 -3.24 8.21 4.48
N ARG A 183 -2.27 8.64 5.30
CA ARG A 183 -1.59 9.92 5.10
C ARG A 183 -0.83 9.87 3.76
N GLN A 184 -0.90 10.93 2.98
CA GLN A 184 -0.03 11.11 1.81
C GLN A 184 1.30 11.67 2.27
N THR A 185 2.30 10.81 2.39
CA THR A 185 3.64 11.20 2.80
C THR A 185 4.56 11.34 1.59
N CYS A 186 5.46 12.27 1.67
CA CYS A 186 6.43 12.63 0.63
C CYS A 186 7.84 12.65 1.19
N SER A 187 8.81 12.46 0.29
CA SER A 187 10.23 12.70 0.53
C SER A 187 10.76 13.67 -0.52
N LEU A 188 11.71 14.53 -0.12
CA LEU A 188 12.43 15.36 -1.04
C LEU A 188 13.45 14.53 -1.84
N GLN A 189 13.59 14.88 -3.12
CA GLN A 189 14.46 14.16 -4.04
C GLN A 189 15.62 15.04 -4.56
N THR A 190 15.68 16.28 -4.13
CA THR A 190 16.70 17.26 -4.51
C THR A 190 16.99 18.21 -3.35
N GLU A 191 18.18 18.79 -3.35
CA GLU A 191 18.57 19.89 -2.46
C GLU A 191 18.43 21.27 -3.13
N ASN A 192 18.26 21.29 -4.45
CA ASN A 192 18.05 22.49 -5.24
C ASN A 192 16.78 22.35 -6.11
N PRO A 193 15.72 23.12 -5.85
CA PRO A 193 15.64 24.21 -4.86
C PRO A 193 15.65 23.72 -3.41
N PRO A 194 15.93 24.63 -2.44
CA PRO A 194 15.93 24.32 -1.02
C PRO A 194 14.56 23.80 -0.52
N ARG A 195 14.57 23.02 0.56
CA ARG A 195 13.36 22.43 1.17
C ARG A 195 12.25 23.45 1.38
N GLU A 196 12.59 24.61 1.95
CA GLU A 196 11.63 25.67 2.28
C GLU A 196 10.90 26.21 1.06
N GLU A 197 11.57 26.29 -0.08
CA GLU A 197 10.98 26.75 -1.34
C GLU A 197 10.00 25.72 -1.88
N ILE A 198 10.34 24.42 -1.82
CA ILE A 198 9.46 23.34 -2.25
C ILE A 198 8.19 23.30 -1.39
N LEU A 199 8.35 23.40 -0.05
CA LEU A 199 7.21 23.38 0.88
C LEU A 199 6.30 24.60 0.66
N LYS A 200 6.86 25.81 0.47
CA LYS A 200 6.08 27.01 0.13
C LYS A 200 5.33 26.87 -1.19
N ALA A 201 5.92 26.24 -2.20
CA ALA A 201 5.24 26.00 -3.47
C ALA A 201 4.01 25.06 -3.30
N LEU A 202 4.11 24.05 -2.42
CA LEU A 202 2.99 23.16 -2.10
C LEU A 202 1.90 23.90 -1.31
N GLU A 203 2.27 24.71 -0.33
CA GLU A 203 1.34 25.53 0.46
C GLU A 203 0.61 26.54 -0.43
N SER A 204 1.32 27.19 -1.34
CA SER A 204 0.74 28.14 -2.32
C SER A 204 -0.24 27.43 -3.28
N ALA A 205 -0.09 26.12 -3.48
CA ALA A 205 -1.04 25.29 -4.22
C ALA A 205 -2.23 24.81 -3.35
N GLY A 206 -2.39 25.37 -2.14
CA GLY A 206 -3.51 25.09 -1.23
C GLY A 206 -3.35 23.81 -0.39
N MET A 207 -2.15 23.29 -0.27
CA MET A 207 -1.89 22.09 0.52
C MET A 207 -1.46 22.45 1.95
N HIS A 208 -1.87 21.60 2.91
CA HIS A 208 -1.39 21.67 4.28
C HIS A 208 -0.28 20.66 4.47
N ILE A 209 0.82 21.09 5.11
CA ILE A 209 2.02 20.29 5.32
C ILE A 209 2.20 20.00 6.79
N GLU A 210 2.42 18.73 7.13
CA GLU A 210 2.77 18.27 8.46
C GLU A 210 4.14 17.57 8.41
N ARG A 211 4.91 17.67 9.49
CA ARG A 211 6.18 16.92 9.61
C ARG A 211 5.95 15.40 9.57
N GLY A 212 6.93 14.67 9.09
CA GLY A 212 7.00 13.22 9.20
C GLY A 212 6.91 12.78 10.67
N ARG A 213 6.35 11.61 10.90
CA ARG A 213 6.21 11.03 12.25
C ARG A 213 7.28 10.00 12.54
N LEU A 214 7.80 9.33 11.51
CA LEU A 214 8.87 8.35 11.59
C LEU A 214 10.22 8.94 11.17
N LEU A 215 10.26 9.64 10.05
CA LEU A 215 11.48 10.18 9.45
C LEU A 215 11.50 11.71 9.50
N LYS A 216 12.63 12.30 9.91
CA LYS A 216 12.79 13.76 10.05
C LYS A 216 12.65 14.54 8.74
N ASP A 217 13.05 13.91 7.62
CA ASP A 217 13.04 14.53 6.30
C ASP A 217 11.75 14.28 5.51
N ALA A 218 10.91 13.37 5.99
CA ALA A 218 9.59 13.15 5.44
C ALA A 218 8.60 14.26 5.84
N PHE A 219 7.56 14.41 5.05
CA PHE A 219 6.44 15.28 5.38
C PHE A 219 5.14 14.70 4.82
N ALA A 220 4.04 14.97 5.50
CA ALA A 220 2.71 14.59 5.02
C ALA A 220 2.00 15.80 4.39
N VAL A 221 1.15 15.51 3.40
CA VAL A 221 0.41 16.52 2.65
C VAL A 221 -1.09 16.20 2.72
N SER A 222 -1.90 17.23 2.93
CA SER A 222 -3.35 17.15 2.85
C SER A 222 -3.93 18.36 2.12
N GLY A 223 -5.21 18.32 1.77
CA GLY A 223 -5.88 19.41 1.04
C GLY A 223 -5.67 19.41 -0.47
N GLY A 224 -4.86 18.48 -1.02
CA GLY A 224 -4.59 18.38 -2.45
C GLY A 224 -3.89 17.09 -2.85
N SER A 225 -3.51 16.99 -4.12
CA SER A 225 -2.74 15.86 -4.65
C SER A 225 -1.33 16.31 -5.03
N PRO A 226 -0.28 15.90 -4.31
CA PRO A 226 1.11 16.25 -4.63
C PRO A 226 1.51 15.87 -6.06
N SER A 227 0.98 14.76 -6.59
CA SER A 227 1.28 14.29 -7.96
C SER A 227 0.84 15.25 -9.07
N ARG A 228 -0.06 16.20 -8.77
CA ARG A 228 -0.53 17.21 -9.73
C ARG A 228 0.28 18.51 -9.69
N THR A 229 1.24 18.62 -8.78
CA THR A 229 2.06 19.82 -8.62
C THR A 229 3.22 19.90 -9.61
N GLU A 230 3.73 21.11 -9.79
CA GLU A 230 4.96 21.34 -10.56
C GLU A 230 6.18 20.71 -9.85
N ALA A 231 6.24 20.78 -8.53
CA ALA A 231 7.29 20.17 -7.72
C ALA A 231 7.40 18.65 -7.97
N PHE A 232 6.28 17.95 -8.10
CA PHE A 232 6.30 16.53 -8.47
C PHE A 232 6.78 16.33 -9.92
N ARG A 233 6.25 17.09 -10.87
CA ARG A 233 6.64 16.97 -12.29
C ARG A 233 8.12 17.23 -12.52
N LYS A 234 8.69 18.19 -11.78
CA LYS A 234 10.12 18.52 -11.79
C LYS A 234 11.00 17.51 -11.03
N GLY A 235 10.40 16.47 -10.43
CA GLY A 235 11.16 15.47 -9.70
C GLY A 235 11.69 15.92 -8.33
N TRP A 236 11.22 17.06 -7.80
CA TRP A 236 11.69 17.57 -6.51
C TRP A 236 11.22 16.75 -5.32
N LEU A 237 10.13 16.01 -5.51
CA LEU A 237 9.57 15.13 -4.48
C LEU A 237 9.08 13.80 -5.05
N SER A 238 9.01 12.80 -4.17
CA SER A 238 8.34 11.51 -4.38
C SER A 238 7.26 11.30 -3.31
N ILE A 239 6.20 10.58 -3.70
CA ILE A 239 5.12 10.20 -2.80
C ILE A 239 5.38 8.76 -2.37
N GLN A 240 5.62 8.53 -1.07
CA GLN A 240 5.93 7.22 -0.53
C GLN A 240 5.65 7.19 0.97
N ASP A 241 5.19 6.06 1.49
CA ASP A 241 5.00 5.89 2.94
C ASP A 241 6.33 5.96 3.70
N GLU A 242 6.31 6.50 4.92
CA GLU A 242 7.53 6.70 5.72
C GLU A 242 8.22 5.37 6.06
N ALA A 243 7.47 4.30 6.34
CA ALA A 243 8.08 2.99 6.57
C ALA A 243 8.79 2.47 5.31
N SER A 244 8.17 2.66 4.13
CA SER A 244 8.80 2.32 2.85
C SER A 244 10.06 3.17 2.59
N GLN A 245 10.06 4.46 2.97
CA GLN A 245 11.23 5.33 2.87
C GLN A 245 12.36 4.88 3.80
N ALA A 246 12.06 4.28 4.97
CA ALA A 246 13.04 3.81 5.94
C ALA A 246 13.83 2.58 5.45
N ILE A 247 13.21 1.71 4.63
CA ILE A 247 13.82 0.45 4.19
C ILE A 247 15.18 0.62 3.52
N PRO A 248 15.37 1.46 2.48
CA PRO A 248 16.67 1.62 1.84
C PRO A 248 17.73 2.24 2.78
N LEU A 249 17.33 2.98 3.81
CA LEU A 249 18.26 3.57 4.79
C LEU A 249 18.91 2.51 5.67
N LEU A 250 18.22 1.39 5.93
CA LEU A 250 18.73 0.25 6.69
C LEU A 250 19.95 -0.40 6.03
N LEU A 251 20.09 -0.21 4.71
CA LEU A 251 21.21 -0.78 3.96
C LEU A 251 22.55 -0.11 4.27
N ASP A 252 22.53 1.12 4.81
CA ASP A 252 23.71 1.89 5.22
C ASP A 252 24.76 1.94 4.10
N VAL A 253 24.33 2.42 2.94
CA VAL A 253 25.14 2.51 1.73
C VAL A 253 26.20 3.59 1.90
N CYS A 254 27.45 3.26 1.57
CA CYS A 254 28.58 4.18 1.61
C CYS A 254 28.97 4.68 0.19
N PRO A 255 29.60 5.85 0.08
CA PRO A 255 30.11 6.34 -1.21
C PRO A 255 31.08 5.33 -1.84
N GLY A 256 30.81 4.97 -3.10
CA GLY A 256 31.61 4.01 -3.86
C GLY A 256 31.12 2.55 -3.79
N ASP A 257 30.07 2.26 -2.99
CA ASP A 257 29.52 0.90 -2.92
C ASP A 257 28.92 0.45 -4.27
N ARG A 258 29.02 -0.86 -4.51
CA ARG A 258 28.26 -1.56 -5.54
C ARG A 258 26.96 -2.06 -4.94
N VAL A 259 25.85 -1.52 -5.43
CA VAL A 259 24.53 -1.71 -4.87
C VAL A 259 23.61 -2.40 -5.86
N LEU A 260 22.82 -3.37 -5.40
CA LEU A 260 21.74 -4.02 -6.15
C LEU A 260 20.41 -3.78 -5.43
N ASP A 261 19.45 -3.23 -6.16
CA ASP A 261 18.02 -3.21 -5.80
C ASP A 261 17.35 -4.29 -6.67
N LEU A 262 17.07 -5.44 -6.08
CA LEU A 262 16.78 -6.67 -6.84
C LEU A 262 15.33 -6.77 -7.33
N CYS A 263 14.38 -6.16 -6.63
CA CYS A 263 12.97 -6.10 -7.00
C CYS A 263 12.51 -4.63 -7.00
N ALA A 264 13.20 -3.79 -7.79
CA ALA A 264 13.22 -2.35 -7.64
C ALA A 264 11.91 -1.64 -8.01
N ALA A 265 11.08 -2.22 -8.90
CA ALA A 265 9.88 -1.55 -9.38
C ALA A 265 8.82 -1.32 -8.27
N PRO A 266 8.20 -0.12 -8.24
CA PRO A 266 8.20 0.95 -9.25
C PRO A 266 9.35 1.97 -9.16
N GLY A 267 10.41 1.73 -8.38
CA GLY A 267 11.60 2.58 -8.31
C GLY A 267 11.61 3.57 -7.14
N GLY A 268 10.78 3.38 -6.13
CA GLY A 268 10.68 4.30 -4.99
C GLY A 268 11.81 4.17 -3.96
N LYS A 269 12.46 3.00 -3.87
CA LYS A 269 13.54 2.71 -2.91
C LYS A 269 14.94 2.91 -3.50
N THR A 270 15.09 2.87 -4.82
CA THR A 270 16.38 3.05 -5.52
C THR A 270 16.99 4.45 -5.37
N PRO A 271 16.22 5.57 -5.41
CA PRO A 271 16.79 6.93 -5.37
C PRO A 271 17.70 7.22 -4.16
N PRO A 272 17.34 6.88 -2.92
CA PRO A 272 18.25 7.09 -1.78
C PRO A 272 19.51 6.24 -1.85
N LEU A 273 19.45 5.02 -2.45
CA LEU A 273 20.62 4.18 -2.65
C LEU A 273 21.62 4.82 -3.62
N VAL A 274 21.12 5.39 -4.72
CA VAL A 274 21.94 6.09 -5.72
C VAL A 274 22.64 7.30 -5.11
N ARG A 275 21.91 8.10 -4.33
CA ARG A 275 22.49 9.28 -3.67
C ARG A 275 23.55 8.91 -2.65
N ALA A 276 23.30 7.86 -1.85
CA ALA A 276 24.26 7.41 -0.86
C ALA A 276 25.53 6.80 -1.49
N ALA A 277 25.40 6.03 -2.58
CA ALA A 277 26.53 5.47 -3.31
C ALA A 277 27.39 6.56 -3.99
N GLY A 278 26.79 7.70 -4.32
CA GLY A 278 27.48 8.86 -4.89
C GLY A 278 28.07 8.62 -6.27
N GLU A 279 28.93 9.54 -6.72
CA GLU A 279 29.47 9.51 -8.09
C GLU A 279 30.35 8.28 -8.40
N LYS A 280 31.06 7.77 -7.41
CA LYS A 280 31.93 6.59 -7.54
C LYS A 280 31.20 5.27 -7.35
N GLY A 281 29.94 5.31 -6.90
CA GLY A 281 29.12 4.13 -6.70
C GLY A 281 28.61 3.52 -7.99
N PHE A 282 28.24 2.26 -7.93
CA PHE A 282 27.64 1.52 -9.02
C PHE A 282 26.31 0.91 -8.57
N VAL A 283 25.21 1.36 -9.16
CA VAL A 283 23.86 0.92 -8.75
C VAL A 283 23.18 0.17 -9.89
N ILE A 284 22.68 -1.01 -9.57
CA ILE A 284 21.82 -1.81 -10.43
C ILE A 284 20.42 -1.81 -9.82
N ALA A 285 19.40 -1.54 -10.64
CA ALA A 285 18.01 -1.71 -10.29
C ALA A 285 17.36 -2.72 -11.23
N ALA A 286 16.89 -3.84 -10.67
CA ALA A 286 16.37 -4.97 -11.41
C ALA A 286 14.87 -5.19 -11.13
N ASP A 287 14.14 -5.66 -12.13
CA ASP A 287 12.77 -6.18 -11.97
C ASP A 287 12.50 -7.26 -13.02
N HIS A 288 11.60 -8.19 -12.68
CA HIS A 288 11.27 -9.33 -13.56
C HIS A 288 10.53 -8.91 -14.83
N HIS A 289 9.83 -7.77 -14.84
CA HIS A 289 8.93 -7.37 -15.91
C HIS A 289 9.49 -6.19 -16.74
N ALA A 290 9.71 -6.38 -18.04
CA ALA A 290 10.18 -5.34 -18.95
C ALA A 290 9.34 -4.03 -18.91
N HIS A 291 8.01 -4.12 -18.77
CA HIS A 291 7.17 -2.94 -18.69
C HIS A 291 7.41 -2.15 -17.39
N ARG A 292 7.71 -2.83 -16.26
CA ARG A 292 8.07 -2.18 -15.00
C ARG A 292 9.45 -1.53 -15.07
N VAL A 293 10.41 -2.20 -15.71
CA VAL A 293 11.74 -1.61 -15.96
C VAL A 293 11.63 -0.32 -16.79
N ARG A 294 10.75 -0.31 -17.82
CA ARG A 294 10.49 0.93 -18.59
C ARG A 294 9.83 2.02 -17.73
N ALA A 295 8.91 1.68 -16.84
CA ALA A 295 8.30 2.63 -15.93
C ALA A 295 9.32 3.23 -14.94
N MET A 296 10.25 2.40 -14.42
CA MET A 296 11.37 2.89 -13.59
C MET A 296 12.26 3.87 -14.33
N ARG A 297 12.55 3.63 -15.60
CA ARG A 297 13.35 4.55 -16.43
C ARG A 297 12.72 5.95 -16.45
N ALA A 298 11.43 6.03 -16.78
CA ALA A 298 10.71 7.30 -16.80
C ALA A 298 10.69 7.98 -15.41
N GLN A 299 10.57 7.19 -14.33
CA GLN A 299 10.64 7.70 -12.97
C GLN A 299 12.01 8.29 -12.65
N PHE A 300 13.11 7.60 -13.01
CA PHE A 300 14.46 8.05 -12.72
C PHE A 300 14.87 9.26 -13.59
N GLU A 301 14.40 9.32 -14.82
CA GLU A 301 14.52 10.52 -15.68
C GLU A 301 13.83 11.73 -15.05
N ARG A 302 12.59 11.55 -14.55
CA ARG A 302 11.87 12.61 -13.84
C ARG A 302 12.61 13.09 -12.58
N LEU A 303 13.30 12.18 -11.87
CA LEU A 303 14.07 12.49 -10.66
C LEU A 303 15.50 12.98 -10.97
N ALA A 304 15.84 13.16 -12.25
CA ALA A 304 17.18 13.53 -12.72
C ALA A 304 18.30 12.63 -12.16
N LEU A 305 18.00 11.35 -11.97
CA LEU A 305 18.97 10.37 -11.50
C LEU A 305 19.74 9.77 -12.67
N ALA A 306 21.03 10.09 -12.72
CA ALA A 306 21.98 9.49 -13.65
C ALA A 306 22.65 8.25 -13.03
N LYS A 307 23.29 7.43 -13.87
CA LYS A 307 24.15 6.30 -13.43
C LYS A 307 23.43 5.15 -12.71
N ILE A 308 22.21 4.81 -13.19
CA ILE A 308 21.50 3.60 -12.74
C ILE A 308 21.48 2.60 -13.89
N ASN A 309 21.94 1.39 -13.61
CA ASN A 309 21.87 0.28 -14.55
C ASN A 309 20.52 -0.45 -14.37
N LEU A 310 19.62 -0.26 -15.32
CA LEU A 310 18.32 -0.92 -15.33
C LEU A 310 18.40 -2.24 -16.06
N ILE A 311 18.02 -3.32 -15.40
CA ILE A 311 18.02 -4.65 -16.00
C ILE A 311 16.69 -5.38 -15.78
N GLU A 312 16.30 -6.17 -16.77
CA GLU A 312 15.23 -7.15 -16.63
C GLU A 312 15.86 -8.46 -16.13
N LEU A 313 15.42 -8.95 -14.97
CA LEU A 313 16.03 -10.06 -14.28
C LEU A 313 15.01 -10.84 -13.44
N ASP A 314 15.02 -12.16 -13.56
CA ASP A 314 14.28 -13.05 -12.67
C ASP A 314 15.11 -13.31 -11.40
N ALA A 315 14.74 -12.67 -10.32
CA ALA A 315 15.45 -12.73 -9.04
C ALA A 315 15.39 -14.10 -8.34
N ALA A 316 14.49 -15.00 -8.76
CA ALA A 316 14.40 -16.36 -8.23
C ALA A 316 15.38 -17.32 -8.91
N LYS A 317 16.03 -16.89 -10.00
CA LYS A 317 17.04 -17.68 -10.72
C LYS A 317 18.46 -17.23 -10.37
N SER A 318 19.45 -18.02 -10.82
CA SER A 318 20.86 -17.67 -10.67
C SER A 318 21.13 -16.26 -11.22
N LEU A 319 21.70 -15.40 -10.39
CA LEU A 319 21.99 -14.02 -10.75
C LEU A 319 23.23 -13.95 -11.67
N PRO A 320 23.18 -13.21 -12.80
CA PRO A 320 24.21 -13.23 -13.82
C PRO A 320 25.39 -12.30 -13.53
N PHE A 321 25.70 -12.04 -12.26
CA PHE A 321 26.79 -11.13 -11.89
C PHE A 321 28.09 -11.86 -11.65
N SER A 322 29.15 -11.46 -12.34
CA SER A 322 30.51 -11.97 -12.17
C SER A 322 31.24 -11.39 -10.94
N VAL A 323 30.68 -10.33 -10.35
CA VAL A 323 31.24 -9.64 -9.18
C VAL A 323 30.28 -9.67 -8.00
N GLN A 324 30.82 -9.79 -6.80
CA GLN A 324 30.03 -9.68 -5.58
C GLN A 324 29.71 -8.22 -5.26
N LEU A 325 28.60 -7.99 -4.56
CA LEU A 325 28.01 -6.69 -4.28
C LEU A 325 28.09 -6.39 -2.78
N GLN A 326 28.43 -5.15 -2.42
CA GLN A 326 28.54 -4.74 -1.01
C GLN A 326 27.18 -4.49 -0.38
N ARG A 327 26.19 -4.04 -1.16
CA ARG A 327 24.87 -3.72 -0.66
C ARG A 327 23.80 -4.31 -1.55
N ILE A 328 22.88 -5.06 -0.96
CA ILE A 328 21.77 -5.67 -1.70
C ILE A 328 20.45 -5.35 -0.98
N LEU A 329 19.51 -4.79 -1.70
CA LEU A 329 18.12 -4.65 -1.27
C LEU A 329 17.26 -5.69 -1.99
N VAL A 330 16.50 -6.46 -1.22
CA VAL A 330 15.48 -7.38 -1.73
C VAL A 330 14.14 -6.94 -1.14
N ASP A 331 13.49 -5.99 -1.81
CA ASP A 331 12.11 -5.59 -1.48
C ASP A 331 11.16 -6.54 -2.19
N ALA A 332 10.94 -7.70 -1.58
CA ALA A 332 10.34 -8.84 -2.26
C ALA A 332 8.86 -8.63 -2.62
N PRO A 333 8.41 -9.15 -3.78
CA PRO A 333 6.98 -9.21 -4.08
C PRO A 333 6.27 -10.02 -2.99
N CYS A 334 5.20 -9.45 -2.43
CA CYS A 334 4.52 -10.00 -1.26
C CYS A 334 3.01 -9.80 -1.32
N SER A 335 2.30 -10.37 -0.35
CA SER A 335 0.84 -10.24 -0.21
C SER A 335 0.35 -8.81 0.00
N GLY A 336 1.19 -7.92 0.53
CA GLY A 336 0.86 -6.52 0.77
C GLY A 336 -0.12 -6.30 1.94
N THR A 337 -0.25 -7.24 2.88
CA THR A 337 -1.21 -7.14 4.01
C THR A 337 -0.93 -5.97 4.95
N GLY A 338 0.26 -5.40 4.92
CA GLY A 338 0.61 -4.17 5.65
C GLY A 338 0.13 -2.87 4.98
N THR A 339 -0.38 -2.93 3.74
CA THR A 339 -0.74 -1.73 2.95
C THR A 339 -2.23 -1.63 2.62
N LEU A 340 -3.09 -2.34 3.35
CA LEU A 340 -4.53 -2.44 3.07
C LEU A 340 -5.28 -1.11 3.15
N ALA A 341 -4.75 -0.11 3.86
CA ALA A 341 -5.30 1.23 3.85
C ALA A 341 -5.18 1.90 2.47
N ARG A 342 -4.08 1.64 1.74
CA ARG A 342 -3.80 2.17 0.39
C ARG A 342 -4.38 1.32 -0.71
N HIS A 343 -4.30 -0.01 -0.54
CA HIS A 343 -4.70 -1.01 -1.51
C HIS A 343 -5.78 -1.94 -0.92
N PRO A 344 -6.99 -1.41 -0.62
CA PRO A 344 -8.03 -2.17 0.07
C PRO A 344 -8.54 -3.38 -0.73
N GLU A 345 -8.36 -3.40 -2.04
CA GLU A 345 -8.70 -4.52 -2.92
C GLU A 345 -7.91 -5.79 -2.60
N ILE A 346 -6.69 -5.67 -2.07
CA ILE A 346 -5.84 -6.81 -1.73
C ILE A 346 -6.58 -7.78 -0.81
N ARG A 347 -7.26 -7.27 0.24
CA ARG A 347 -7.97 -8.11 1.22
C ARG A 347 -9.04 -9.01 0.60
N TRP A 348 -9.58 -8.64 -0.56
CA TRP A 348 -10.64 -9.37 -1.25
C TRP A 348 -10.12 -10.38 -2.29
N ARG A 349 -8.85 -10.29 -2.64
CA ARG A 349 -8.19 -11.14 -3.64
C ARG A 349 -7.29 -12.18 -3.02
N LEU A 350 -6.61 -11.80 -1.95
CA LEU A 350 -5.66 -12.66 -1.25
C LEU A 350 -6.36 -13.88 -0.66
N ARG A 351 -5.78 -15.04 -0.92
CA ARG A 351 -6.19 -16.33 -0.36
C ARG A 351 -5.07 -16.90 0.49
N PRO A 352 -5.38 -17.65 1.57
CA PRO A 352 -4.35 -18.22 2.46
C PRO A 352 -3.29 -19.05 1.73
N GLU A 353 -3.70 -19.81 0.70
CA GLU A 353 -2.80 -20.69 -0.06
C GLU A 353 -1.69 -19.93 -0.79
N GLN A 354 -1.96 -18.70 -1.20
CA GLN A 354 -0.98 -17.86 -1.89
C GLN A 354 0.19 -17.45 -1.00
N LEU A 355 0.03 -17.48 0.34
CA LEU A 355 1.13 -17.19 1.26
C LEU A 355 2.24 -18.24 1.15
N THR A 356 1.92 -19.51 0.90
CA THR A 356 2.90 -20.57 0.68
C THR A 356 3.64 -20.40 -0.66
N GLU A 357 2.94 -19.99 -1.71
CA GLU A 357 3.55 -19.72 -3.02
C GLU A 357 4.53 -18.54 -2.92
N LEU A 358 4.11 -17.46 -2.25
CA LEU A 358 4.95 -16.28 -2.02
C LEU A 358 6.18 -16.60 -1.16
N HIS A 359 5.99 -17.39 -0.09
CA HIS A 359 7.11 -17.87 0.74
C HIS A 359 8.19 -18.55 -0.10
N SER A 360 7.82 -19.53 -0.94
CA SER A 360 8.75 -20.27 -1.77
C SER A 360 9.51 -19.35 -2.75
N LEU A 361 8.79 -18.42 -3.38
CA LEU A 361 9.37 -17.43 -4.29
C LEU A 361 10.36 -16.50 -3.56
N GLN A 362 9.97 -15.98 -2.42
CA GLN A 362 10.79 -15.07 -1.62
C GLN A 362 12.02 -15.73 -1.04
N THR A 363 11.92 -16.99 -0.61
CA THR A 363 13.07 -17.78 -0.14
C THR A 363 14.07 -17.99 -1.27
N ALA A 364 13.61 -18.34 -2.48
CA ALA A 364 14.48 -18.46 -3.63
C ALA A 364 15.21 -17.14 -3.95
N MET A 365 14.48 -16.03 -4.01
CA MET A 365 15.06 -14.70 -4.27
C MET A 365 16.11 -14.31 -3.22
N LEU A 366 15.81 -14.49 -1.94
CA LEU A 366 16.73 -14.15 -0.85
C LEU A 366 17.99 -15.03 -0.90
N THR A 367 17.85 -16.33 -1.16
CA THR A 367 18.98 -17.25 -1.29
C THR A 367 19.92 -16.85 -2.44
N GLN A 368 19.36 -16.50 -3.61
CA GLN A 368 20.15 -16.01 -4.74
C GLN A 368 20.87 -14.70 -4.41
N ALA A 369 20.20 -13.78 -3.75
CA ALA A 369 20.80 -12.52 -3.33
C ALA A 369 21.94 -12.70 -2.32
N LEU A 370 21.79 -13.62 -1.36
CA LEU A 370 22.84 -13.97 -0.39
C LEU A 370 24.09 -14.56 -1.05
N GLY A 371 23.93 -15.33 -2.13
CA GLY A 371 25.03 -15.85 -2.93
C GLY A 371 25.88 -14.75 -3.59
N GLN A 372 25.30 -13.60 -3.89
CA GLN A 372 25.98 -12.45 -4.49
C GLN A 372 26.56 -11.45 -3.47
N LEU A 373 26.31 -11.65 -2.18
CA LEU A 373 26.78 -10.75 -1.14
C LEU A 373 28.28 -10.88 -0.91
N ALA A 374 28.99 -9.77 -1.00
CA ALA A 374 30.44 -9.72 -0.76
C ALA A 374 30.76 -9.94 0.73
N PRO A 375 31.97 -10.43 1.08
CA PRO A 375 32.48 -10.33 2.45
C PRO A 375 32.44 -8.86 2.93
N GLY A 376 32.02 -8.61 4.17
CA GLY A 376 31.76 -7.27 4.70
C GLY A 376 30.49 -6.61 4.15
N GLY A 377 29.75 -7.29 3.30
CA GLY A 377 28.54 -6.77 2.69
C GLY A 377 27.31 -6.86 3.58
N ARG A 378 26.30 -5.99 3.29
CA ARG A 378 25.01 -5.97 3.96
C ARG A 378 23.86 -6.16 2.98
N LEU A 379 22.90 -6.99 3.35
CA LEU A 379 21.67 -7.21 2.64
C LEU A 379 20.49 -6.84 3.51
N VAL A 380 19.51 -6.14 2.94
CA VAL A 380 18.19 -5.92 3.54
C VAL A 380 17.16 -6.69 2.74
N TYR A 381 16.51 -7.63 3.39
CA TYR A 381 15.28 -8.28 2.91
C TYR A 381 14.08 -7.54 3.48
N SER A 382 13.12 -7.15 2.66
CA SER A 382 11.93 -6.44 3.12
C SER A 382 10.67 -6.87 2.39
N THR A 383 9.54 -6.74 3.09
CA THR A 383 8.18 -6.90 2.56
C THR A 383 7.25 -5.86 3.16
N CYS A 384 6.16 -5.55 2.46
CA CYS A 384 5.01 -4.85 3.03
C CYS A 384 3.92 -5.82 3.52
N SER A 385 4.32 -7.00 3.99
CA SER A 385 3.44 -8.03 4.54
C SER A 385 3.51 -8.08 6.06
N LEU A 386 2.38 -8.42 6.68
CA LEU A 386 2.31 -8.73 8.11
C LEU A 386 2.42 -10.23 8.39
N GLU A 387 2.51 -11.07 7.36
CA GLU A 387 2.40 -12.52 7.50
C GLU A 387 3.78 -13.15 7.78
N PRO A 388 3.89 -14.05 8.80
CA PRO A 388 5.17 -14.68 9.15
C PRO A 388 5.75 -15.55 8.05
N GLU A 389 4.91 -16.15 7.22
CA GLU A 389 5.33 -16.95 6.07
C GLU A 389 6.20 -16.15 5.10
N GLU A 390 5.92 -14.86 4.92
CA GLU A 390 6.64 -13.97 4.00
C GLU A 390 7.79 -13.21 4.68
N ASN A 391 7.90 -13.30 6.00
CA ASN A 391 8.80 -12.53 6.83
C ASN A 391 9.82 -13.43 7.55
N GLU A 392 9.52 -13.79 8.78
CA GLU A 392 10.43 -14.54 9.66
C GLU A 392 10.82 -15.90 9.09
N ASN A 393 9.84 -16.59 8.45
CA ASN A 393 10.07 -17.95 7.94
C ASN A 393 11.01 -17.93 6.72
N VAL A 394 10.83 -16.96 5.81
CA VAL A 394 11.75 -16.78 4.65
C VAL A 394 13.17 -16.54 5.13
N VAL A 395 13.36 -15.63 6.09
CA VAL A 395 14.69 -15.32 6.62
C VAL A 395 15.31 -16.51 7.33
N ALA A 396 14.53 -17.27 8.10
CA ALA A 396 15.02 -18.45 8.80
C ALA A 396 15.50 -19.53 7.83
N GLU A 397 14.71 -19.82 6.80
CA GLU A 397 15.04 -20.84 5.79
C GLU A 397 16.25 -20.44 4.94
N ALA A 398 16.31 -19.20 4.47
CA ALA A 398 17.44 -18.70 3.67
C ALA A 398 18.77 -18.72 4.46
N LEU A 399 18.74 -18.43 5.76
CA LEU A 399 19.92 -18.50 6.62
C LEU A 399 20.41 -19.92 6.84
N GLN A 400 19.52 -20.93 6.89
CA GLN A 400 19.91 -22.33 6.97
C GLN A 400 20.73 -22.76 5.75
N SER A 401 20.39 -22.21 4.58
CA SER A 401 21.08 -22.48 3.30
C SER A 401 22.33 -21.62 3.07
N SER A 402 22.62 -20.66 3.97
CA SER A 402 23.70 -19.68 3.82
C SER A 402 24.55 -19.56 5.09
N PRO A 403 25.34 -20.58 5.45
CA PRO A 403 26.02 -20.67 6.76
C PRO A 403 27.07 -19.58 7.03
N GLY A 404 27.49 -18.82 6.01
CA GLY A 404 28.41 -17.69 6.14
C GLY A 404 27.72 -16.33 6.37
N VAL A 405 26.39 -16.32 6.54
CA VAL A 405 25.60 -15.09 6.73
C VAL A 405 24.94 -15.10 8.10
N ARG A 406 24.88 -13.94 8.73
CA ARG A 406 24.20 -13.77 10.02
C ARG A 406 23.29 -12.53 10.03
N ARG A 407 22.40 -12.45 11.01
CA ARG A 407 21.62 -11.23 11.27
C ARG A 407 22.52 -10.15 11.86
N VAL A 408 22.30 -8.92 11.43
CA VAL A 408 22.91 -7.75 12.05
C VAL A 408 22.32 -7.56 13.47
N SER A 409 23.14 -7.19 14.45
CA SER A 409 22.64 -6.96 15.82
C SER A 409 21.63 -5.80 15.86
N ARG A 410 20.75 -5.82 16.86
CA ARG A 410 19.72 -4.79 17.05
C ARG A 410 20.33 -3.39 17.16
N GLU A 411 21.44 -3.28 17.87
CA GLU A 411 22.15 -2.01 18.08
C GLU A 411 22.67 -1.47 16.74
N ASN A 412 23.33 -2.31 15.93
CA ASN A 412 23.87 -1.92 14.64
C ASN A 412 22.76 -1.63 13.62
N ALA A 413 21.65 -2.37 13.66
CA ALA A 413 20.49 -2.12 12.83
C ALA A 413 19.81 -0.80 13.19
N ALA A 414 19.64 -0.53 14.49
CA ALA A 414 19.05 0.72 15.00
C ALA A 414 19.94 1.94 14.70
N SER A 415 21.27 1.79 14.78
CA SER A 415 22.24 2.83 14.45
C SER A 415 22.12 3.33 13.02
N ALA A 416 21.85 2.43 12.04
CA ALA A 416 21.67 2.80 10.64
C ALA A 416 20.52 3.80 10.42
N LEU A 417 19.47 3.75 11.25
CA LEU A 417 18.33 4.66 11.17
C LEU A 417 18.45 5.90 12.04
N GLN A 418 19.31 5.90 13.06
CA GLN A 418 19.31 6.90 14.12
C GLN A 418 19.33 8.34 13.59
N MET A 419 20.19 8.63 12.61
CA MET A 419 20.33 9.98 12.06
C MET A 419 19.16 10.41 11.14
N HIS A 420 18.30 9.49 10.77
CA HIS A 420 17.17 9.71 9.86
C HIS A 420 15.83 9.84 10.58
N LEU A 421 15.73 9.39 11.81
CA LEU A 421 14.48 9.36 12.57
C LEU A 421 14.06 10.75 13.08
N ALA A 422 12.75 10.92 13.23
CA ALA A 422 12.19 12.07 13.94
C ALA A 422 12.61 12.03 15.43
N ALA A 423 12.78 13.20 16.04
CA ALA A 423 13.37 13.34 17.38
C ALA A 423 12.64 12.56 18.50
N ASN A 424 11.36 12.27 18.30
CA ASN A 424 10.52 11.54 19.25
C ASN A 424 10.48 10.02 19.03
N VAL A 425 11.22 9.50 18.04
CA VAL A 425 11.24 8.07 17.70
C VAL A 425 12.53 7.44 18.24
N ALA A 426 12.38 6.51 19.17
CA ALA A 426 13.52 5.73 19.67
C ALA A 426 13.87 4.65 18.61
N PRO A 427 15.12 4.62 18.08
CA PRO A 427 15.50 3.65 17.04
C PRO A 427 15.20 2.21 17.42
N ALA A 428 15.52 1.83 18.65
CA ALA A 428 15.31 0.48 19.16
C ALA A 428 13.83 0.03 19.20
N SER A 429 12.87 0.96 19.24
CA SER A 429 11.43 0.63 19.24
C SER A 429 10.93 0.10 17.91
N LEU A 430 11.69 0.29 16.83
CA LEU A 430 11.36 -0.19 15.49
C LEU A 430 11.86 -1.61 15.21
N PHE A 431 12.56 -2.23 16.17
CA PHE A 431 13.11 -3.57 16.02
C PHE A 431 12.55 -4.49 17.10
N ASP A 432 12.14 -5.69 16.68
CA ASP A 432 11.68 -6.74 17.58
C ASP A 432 12.84 -7.44 18.30
N ALA A 433 12.53 -8.44 19.14
CA ALA A 433 13.52 -9.21 19.89
C ALA A 433 14.50 -9.98 18.99
N SER A 434 14.14 -10.24 17.75
CA SER A 434 14.96 -10.92 16.73
C SER A 434 15.77 -9.96 15.86
N SER A 435 15.88 -8.67 16.26
CA SER A 435 16.59 -7.61 15.52
C SER A 435 16.00 -7.30 14.14
N GLN A 436 14.68 -7.56 13.95
CA GLN A 436 13.98 -7.32 12.70
C GLN A 436 13.20 -6.00 12.79
N PHE A 437 13.36 -5.15 11.77
CA PHE A 437 12.59 -3.92 11.64
C PHE A 437 11.12 -4.24 11.40
N ARG A 438 10.24 -3.50 12.09
CA ARG A 438 8.81 -3.74 11.98
C ARG A 438 8.00 -2.48 12.24
N THR A 439 7.07 -2.21 11.31
CA THR A 439 5.96 -1.26 11.53
C THR A 439 4.64 -1.99 11.36
N ILE A 440 3.63 -1.58 12.12
CA ILE A 440 2.27 -2.16 12.06
C ILE A 440 1.28 -1.02 11.99
N PRO A 441 0.32 -1.02 11.01
CA PRO A 441 -0.74 -0.03 10.96
C PRO A 441 -1.53 -0.01 12.27
N GLY A 442 -1.81 1.20 12.77
CA GLY A 442 -2.43 1.38 14.09
C GLY A 442 -1.42 1.71 15.19
N ASP A 443 -0.25 1.10 15.20
CA ASP A 443 0.81 1.41 16.17
C ASP A 443 1.64 2.63 15.71
N ASN A 444 2.04 2.68 14.44
CA ASN A 444 3.07 3.60 13.94
C ASN A 444 2.55 4.72 13.03
N SER A 445 1.28 4.83 12.72
CA SER A 445 0.74 5.80 11.74
C SER A 445 1.36 5.72 10.34
N THR A 446 2.00 4.59 10.01
CA THR A 446 2.61 4.24 8.73
C THR A 446 1.98 2.96 8.19
N ASP A 447 2.34 2.58 6.97
CA ASP A 447 2.04 1.24 6.47
C ASP A 447 2.81 0.18 7.27
N GLY A 448 2.38 -1.08 7.18
CA GLY A 448 3.05 -2.22 7.77
C GLY A 448 4.21 -2.67 6.90
N PHE A 449 5.40 -2.70 7.49
CA PHE A 449 6.62 -3.19 6.86
C PHE A 449 7.39 -4.13 7.78
N PHE A 450 8.06 -5.06 7.15
CA PHE A 450 9.06 -5.93 7.76
C PHE A 450 10.39 -5.74 7.06
N ALA A 451 11.51 -5.76 7.80
CA ALA A 451 12.83 -5.94 7.21
C ALA A 451 13.77 -6.71 8.13
N ALA A 452 14.57 -7.58 7.52
CA ALA A 452 15.70 -8.26 8.15
C ALA A 452 17.00 -7.76 7.54
N LEU A 453 17.94 -7.37 8.41
CA LEU A 453 19.28 -6.97 8.02
C LEU A 453 20.21 -8.15 8.18
N LEU A 454 20.89 -8.52 7.09
CA LEU A 454 21.79 -9.66 7.00
C LEU A 454 23.18 -9.16 6.60
N GLU A 455 24.22 -9.78 7.15
CA GLU A 455 25.60 -9.45 6.84
C GLU A 455 26.43 -10.73 6.60
N LYS A 456 27.39 -10.60 5.72
CA LYS A 456 28.40 -11.64 5.49
C LYS A 456 29.72 -11.11 6.04
N PRO A 457 30.18 -11.63 7.19
CA PRO A 457 31.44 -11.19 7.83
C PRO A 457 32.65 -11.25 6.93
#